data_4ef698e411d303f4382c09d5c642250f
#
_entry.id   4ef698e411d303f4382c09d5c642250f
#
_cell.length_a   1.000
_cell.length_b   1.000
_cell.length_c   1.000
_cell.angle_alpha   90.00
_cell.angle_beta   90.00
_cell.angle_gamma   90.00
#
_symmetry.space_group_name_H-M   'P 1'
#
loop_
_entity.id
_entity.type
_entity.pdbx_description
1 polymer ?
#
loop_
_entity_poly.entity_id
_entity_poly.type
_entity_poly.pdbx_seq_one_letter_code
_entity_poly.pdbx_strand_id
1 'polypeptide(L)'
;MPKPDDVTCDANASTECSLAGADWATYESTLKALGIPYKTHKEYSDDVAEGKIISSSVNKTKAVVNSRISKRANQELTVVVSKGVRMATIPKDILDANSANGKDPLNALKKAGFDNVKHDESKDEYSMDTPQGVALTIFPDPGTTAKHNDEVTVTLSKGPMPVTMPNIVGKTQDEMQAALGELKLTANVTEQYDDKVEAGQVISASQEAGAQLKWGDSVDVVISKGPEMATIPSGLVGKQESAVTKTLEGLGFEVKTDKVLGGLFGTVRTVKSGDTDLSNGGKIRLRDANGNPTVITLTIV
;
A
#
# COMPACT_ATOMS: atom_id res chain seq x y z
N MET A 1 -59.04 9.94 -26.33
CA MET A 1 -57.64 9.99 -26.70
C MET A 1 -57.45 9.24 -28.00
N PRO A 2 -56.80 9.83 -29.03
CA PRO A 2 -56.50 9.08 -30.26
C PRO A 2 -55.56 7.88 -29.96
N LYS A 3 -55.63 6.88 -30.83
CA LYS A 3 -54.72 5.75 -30.78
C LYS A 3 -53.39 6.16 -31.44
N PRO A 4 -52.23 5.91 -30.78
CA PRO A 4 -50.93 6.05 -31.43
C PRO A 4 -50.78 5.01 -32.54
N ASP A 5 -50.07 5.37 -33.62
CA ASP A 5 -49.88 4.46 -34.77
C ASP A 5 -48.96 3.29 -34.45
N ASP A 6 -48.01 3.51 -33.51
CA ASP A 6 -47.01 2.52 -33.07
C ASP A 6 -47.46 1.67 -31.87
N VAL A 7 -48.72 1.78 -31.42
CA VAL A 7 -49.31 0.95 -30.37
C VAL A 7 -50.31 -0.02 -30.96
N THR A 8 -50.02 -1.32 -30.82
CA THR A 8 -50.98 -2.37 -31.18
C THR A 8 -51.96 -2.60 -30.03
N CYS A 9 -53.22 -2.22 -30.22
CA CYS A 9 -54.30 -2.59 -29.32
C CYS A 9 -54.93 -3.85 -29.85
N ASP A 10 -55.06 -4.89 -29.04
CA ASP A 10 -55.82 -6.07 -29.38
C ASP A 10 -57.31 -5.69 -29.40
N ALA A 11 -57.93 -5.79 -30.56
CA ALA A 11 -59.36 -5.40 -30.76
C ALA A 11 -60.34 -6.27 -29.93
N ASN A 12 -59.89 -7.43 -29.45
CA ASN A 12 -60.67 -8.40 -28.70
C ASN A 12 -60.32 -8.46 -27.20
N ALA A 13 -59.33 -7.70 -26.73
CA ALA A 13 -58.99 -7.69 -25.33
C ALA A 13 -59.87 -6.75 -24.53
N SER A 14 -60.46 -7.24 -23.45
CA SER A 14 -61.15 -6.43 -22.46
C SER A 14 -60.25 -5.52 -21.67
N THR A 15 -58.95 -5.44 -22.02
CA THR A 15 -57.95 -4.61 -21.41
C THR A 15 -57.86 -3.25 -22.10
N GLU A 16 -57.87 -2.19 -21.30
CA GLU A 16 -57.70 -0.82 -21.73
C GLU A 16 -56.37 -0.66 -22.49
N CYS A 17 -56.41 -0.15 -23.72
CA CYS A 17 -55.22 0.09 -24.53
C CYS A 17 -54.40 1.24 -23.94
N SER A 18 -53.20 0.92 -23.44
CA SER A 18 -52.27 1.89 -22.84
C SER A 18 -51.60 2.76 -23.91
N LEU A 19 -51.32 4.01 -23.56
CA LEU A 19 -50.47 4.88 -24.37
C LEU A 19 -48.96 4.64 -24.11
N ALA A 20 -48.63 3.83 -23.13
CA ALA A 20 -47.23 3.51 -22.79
C ALA A 20 -46.55 2.79 -23.97
N GLY A 21 -45.27 3.17 -24.21
CA GLY A 21 -44.48 2.67 -25.33
C GLY A 21 -44.62 3.42 -26.65
N ALA A 22 -45.69 4.27 -26.78
CA ALA A 22 -45.88 5.10 -27.98
C ALA A 22 -44.75 6.15 -28.14
N ASP A 23 -44.45 6.47 -29.39
CA ASP A 23 -43.52 7.56 -29.72
C ASP A 23 -44.14 8.92 -29.36
N TRP A 24 -43.46 9.66 -28.48
CA TRP A 24 -44.02 10.93 -28.00
C TRP A 24 -44.09 11.99 -29.10
N ALA A 25 -43.04 12.14 -29.94
CA ALA A 25 -43.01 13.20 -30.93
C ALA A 25 -44.15 13.06 -31.96
N THR A 26 -44.41 11.86 -32.41
CA THR A 26 -45.53 11.51 -33.28
C THR A 26 -46.87 11.76 -32.60
N TYR A 27 -47.01 11.32 -31.38
CA TYR A 27 -48.23 11.44 -30.60
C TYR A 27 -48.52 12.91 -30.23
N GLU A 28 -47.48 13.67 -29.86
CA GLU A 28 -47.60 15.10 -29.61
C GLU A 28 -48.16 15.86 -30.81
N SER A 29 -47.68 15.56 -32.01
CA SER A 29 -48.16 16.15 -33.25
C SER A 29 -49.64 15.90 -33.46
N THR A 30 -50.10 14.68 -33.18
CA THR A 30 -51.52 14.31 -33.23
C THR A 30 -52.37 15.06 -32.20
N LEU A 31 -51.87 15.23 -30.97
CA LEU A 31 -52.56 16.02 -29.95
C LEU A 31 -52.68 17.49 -30.31
N LYS A 32 -51.65 18.08 -30.90
CA LYS A 32 -51.67 19.45 -31.40
C LYS A 32 -52.66 19.63 -32.52
N ALA A 33 -52.68 18.72 -33.48
CA ALA A 33 -53.64 18.79 -34.61
C ALA A 33 -55.10 18.71 -34.14
N LEU A 34 -55.38 17.94 -33.08
CA LEU A 34 -56.73 17.78 -32.49
C LEU A 34 -57.05 18.87 -31.43
N GLY A 35 -56.11 19.77 -31.14
CA GLY A 35 -56.30 20.81 -30.15
C GLY A 35 -56.53 20.28 -28.73
N ILE A 36 -55.91 19.13 -28.38
CA ILE A 36 -56.00 18.50 -27.06
C ILE A 36 -54.97 19.12 -26.13
N PRO A 37 -55.36 19.72 -24.98
CA PRO A 37 -54.41 20.33 -24.07
C PRO A 37 -53.63 19.21 -23.32
N TYR A 38 -52.29 19.39 -23.17
CA TYR A 38 -51.43 18.44 -22.49
C TYR A 38 -50.29 19.15 -21.76
N LYS A 39 -49.75 18.46 -20.75
CA LYS A 39 -48.47 18.74 -20.08
C LYS A 39 -47.55 17.56 -20.22
N THR A 40 -46.28 17.83 -20.44
CA THR A 40 -45.22 16.80 -20.46
C THR A 40 -44.38 16.87 -19.22
N HIS A 41 -44.02 15.70 -18.71
CA HIS A 41 -43.01 15.50 -17.70
C HIS A 41 -42.00 14.48 -18.22
N LYS A 42 -40.70 14.70 -17.99
CA LYS A 42 -39.68 13.79 -18.47
C LYS A 42 -39.01 13.09 -17.28
N GLU A 43 -38.98 11.76 -17.30
CA GLU A 43 -38.35 10.93 -16.28
C GLU A 43 -37.42 9.88 -16.91
N TYR A 44 -36.44 9.39 -16.16
CA TYR A 44 -35.65 8.24 -16.58
C TYR A 44 -36.45 6.96 -16.42
N SER A 45 -36.19 5.98 -17.29
CA SER A 45 -36.82 4.67 -17.23
C SER A 45 -35.84 3.62 -17.75
N ASP A 46 -35.72 2.52 -17.04
CA ASP A 46 -34.90 1.38 -17.45
C ASP A 46 -35.61 0.52 -18.49
N ASP A 47 -36.95 0.55 -18.49
CA ASP A 47 -37.79 -0.33 -19.30
C ASP A 47 -38.30 0.35 -20.57
N VAL A 48 -38.37 1.69 -20.58
CA VAL A 48 -38.93 2.46 -21.67
C VAL A 48 -37.84 3.27 -22.38
N ALA A 49 -37.68 3.05 -23.67
CA ALA A 49 -36.69 3.75 -24.49
C ALA A 49 -36.91 5.27 -24.49
N GLU A 50 -35.83 6.03 -24.72
CA GLU A 50 -35.90 7.47 -24.81
C GLU A 50 -36.91 7.95 -25.87
N GLY A 51 -37.64 9.01 -25.51
CA GLY A 51 -38.66 9.59 -26.38
C GLY A 51 -40.01 8.82 -26.39
N LYS A 52 -40.09 7.70 -25.71
CA LYS A 52 -41.36 6.95 -25.60
C LYS A 52 -42.13 7.36 -24.35
N ILE A 53 -43.46 7.16 -24.40
CA ILE A 53 -44.35 7.44 -23.27
C ILE A 53 -44.22 6.37 -22.20
N ILE A 54 -43.89 6.77 -20.96
CA ILE A 54 -43.88 5.91 -19.79
C ILE A 54 -45.29 5.73 -19.27
N SER A 55 -45.99 6.84 -19.11
CA SER A 55 -47.35 6.84 -18.58
C SER A 55 -48.12 8.07 -19.01
N SER A 56 -49.43 7.98 -18.91
CA SER A 56 -50.30 9.11 -19.18
C SER A 56 -51.50 9.12 -18.21
N SER A 57 -51.94 10.32 -17.83
CA SER A 57 -53.05 10.49 -16.90
C SER A 57 -53.87 11.75 -17.22
N VAL A 58 -55.17 11.69 -16.86
CA VAL A 58 -56.04 12.86 -16.79
C VAL A 58 -56.60 12.95 -15.38
N ASN A 59 -56.37 14.06 -14.70
CA ASN A 59 -56.75 14.23 -13.30
C ASN A 59 -56.26 13.08 -12.38
N LYS A 60 -55.03 12.63 -12.54
CA LYS A 60 -54.40 11.51 -11.84
C LYS A 60 -55.01 10.10 -12.15
N THR A 61 -55.98 10.04 -13.02
CA THR A 61 -56.54 8.74 -13.52
C THR A 61 -55.77 8.35 -14.77
N LYS A 62 -55.32 7.08 -14.87
CA LYS A 62 -54.62 6.54 -16.06
C LYS A 62 -55.41 6.85 -17.33
N ALA A 63 -54.75 7.50 -18.28
CA ALA A 63 -55.33 7.78 -19.58
C ALA A 63 -54.97 6.65 -20.55
N VAL A 64 -55.97 6.17 -21.27
CA VAL A 64 -55.88 5.10 -22.26
C VAL A 64 -56.45 5.59 -23.61
N VAL A 65 -56.24 4.83 -24.68
CA VAL A 65 -56.92 5.08 -25.95
C VAL A 65 -58.42 5.19 -25.71
N ASN A 66 -59.09 6.12 -26.38
CA ASN A 66 -60.50 6.48 -26.20
C ASN A 66 -60.89 7.15 -24.87
N SER A 67 -59.98 7.42 -23.95
CA SER A 67 -60.25 8.30 -22.79
C SER A 67 -60.76 9.66 -23.28
N ARG A 68 -61.79 10.21 -22.60
CA ARG A 68 -62.36 11.53 -22.93
C ARG A 68 -61.73 12.60 -22.07
N ILE A 69 -61.45 13.75 -22.67
CA ILE A 69 -61.01 14.95 -21.99
C ILE A 69 -62.07 16.04 -22.17
N SER A 70 -62.49 16.61 -21.05
CA SER A 70 -63.44 17.71 -21.06
C SER A 70 -62.73 19.05 -21.13
N LYS A 71 -62.78 19.72 -22.25
CA LYS A 71 -62.20 21.08 -22.41
C LYS A 71 -62.93 22.11 -21.52
N ARG A 72 -64.22 21.92 -21.24
CA ARG A 72 -65.04 22.81 -20.36
C ARG A 72 -64.61 22.70 -18.89
N ALA A 73 -64.09 21.55 -18.46
CA ALA A 73 -63.65 21.30 -17.09
C ALA A 73 -62.14 21.58 -16.90
N ASN A 74 -61.47 22.30 -17.84
CA ASN A 74 -60.05 22.53 -17.83
C ASN A 74 -59.20 21.26 -17.56
N GLN A 75 -59.67 20.10 -18.05
CA GLN A 75 -58.90 18.84 -17.97
C GLN A 75 -57.76 18.89 -18.98
N GLU A 76 -56.62 18.44 -18.52
CA GLU A 76 -55.39 18.41 -19.30
C GLU A 76 -54.76 17.01 -19.20
N LEU A 77 -54.23 16.51 -20.32
CA LEU A 77 -53.47 15.28 -20.36
C LEU A 77 -52.08 15.50 -19.78
N THR A 78 -51.71 14.77 -18.77
CA THR A 78 -50.29 14.70 -18.30
C THR A 78 -49.65 13.46 -18.92
N VAL A 79 -48.50 13.65 -19.59
CA VAL A 79 -47.75 12.58 -20.23
C VAL A 79 -46.36 12.56 -19.63
N VAL A 80 -45.93 11.40 -19.14
CA VAL A 80 -44.56 11.16 -18.69
C VAL A 80 -43.80 10.51 -19.83
N VAL A 81 -42.76 11.15 -20.27
CA VAL A 81 -41.92 10.74 -21.41
C VAL A 81 -40.56 10.26 -20.89
N SER A 82 -40.10 9.15 -21.41
CA SER A 82 -38.79 8.59 -21.03
C SER A 82 -37.64 9.45 -21.53
N LYS A 83 -36.67 9.64 -20.66
CA LYS A 83 -35.32 10.11 -20.97
C LYS A 83 -34.34 8.96 -21.29
N GLY A 84 -34.87 7.73 -21.40
CA GLY A 84 -34.05 6.52 -21.47
C GLY A 84 -33.47 6.13 -20.11
N VAL A 85 -32.51 5.22 -20.14
CA VAL A 85 -31.81 4.75 -18.95
C VAL A 85 -30.94 5.86 -18.39
N ARG A 86 -30.91 6.02 -17.07
CA ARG A 86 -29.99 6.95 -16.42
C ARG A 86 -28.54 6.51 -16.66
N MET A 87 -27.71 7.42 -17.14
CA MET A 87 -26.29 7.20 -17.34
C MET A 87 -25.49 7.72 -16.14
N ALA A 88 -24.41 7.06 -15.81
CA ALA A 88 -23.47 7.42 -14.78
C ALA A 88 -22.03 7.36 -15.35
N THR A 89 -21.12 8.16 -14.81
CA THR A 89 -19.72 8.19 -15.26
C THR A 89 -18.81 7.82 -14.10
N ILE A 90 -17.93 6.83 -14.31
CA ILE A 90 -16.93 6.42 -13.33
C ILE A 90 -15.96 7.59 -13.12
N PRO A 91 -15.73 8.04 -11.86
CA PRO A 91 -14.78 9.11 -11.58
C PRO A 91 -13.38 8.79 -12.14
N LYS A 92 -12.76 9.74 -12.82
CA LYS A 92 -11.44 9.52 -13.46
C LYS A 92 -10.30 9.32 -12.44
N ASP A 93 -10.45 9.89 -11.27
CA ASP A 93 -9.49 9.88 -10.17
C ASP A 93 -9.74 8.76 -9.14
N ILE A 94 -10.58 7.78 -9.47
CA ILE A 94 -11.00 6.73 -8.54
C ILE A 94 -9.89 5.77 -8.12
N LEU A 95 -8.81 5.68 -8.92
CA LEU A 95 -7.60 4.91 -8.61
C LEU A 95 -6.50 5.75 -7.93
N ASP A 96 -6.70 7.07 -7.79
CA ASP A 96 -5.75 7.95 -7.12
C ASP A 96 -5.98 7.91 -5.59
N ALA A 97 -5.04 7.32 -4.87
CA ALA A 97 -5.04 7.21 -3.40
C ALA A 97 -5.09 8.57 -2.67
N ASN A 98 -4.75 9.67 -3.34
CA ASN A 98 -4.77 11.01 -2.75
C ASN A 98 -6.11 11.70 -2.95
N SER A 99 -6.89 11.29 -3.94
CA SER A 99 -8.21 11.87 -4.23
C SER A 99 -9.27 11.46 -3.19
N ALA A 100 -10.33 12.24 -3.11
CA ALA A 100 -11.48 11.88 -2.28
C ALA A 100 -12.21 10.63 -2.81
N ASN A 101 -12.25 10.45 -4.14
CA ASN A 101 -12.87 9.31 -4.79
C ASN A 101 -12.04 8.03 -4.62
N GLY A 102 -10.70 8.14 -4.69
CA GLY A 102 -9.81 7.01 -4.51
C GLY A 102 -9.76 6.50 -3.06
N LYS A 103 -9.92 7.39 -2.07
CA LYS A 103 -9.98 7.01 -0.64
C LYS A 103 -11.23 6.24 -0.25
N ASP A 104 -12.32 6.40 -0.99
CA ASP A 104 -13.59 5.70 -0.75
C ASP A 104 -14.26 5.37 -2.09
N PRO A 105 -13.68 4.44 -2.87
CA PRO A 105 -14.10 4.19 -4.24
C PRO A 105 -15.52 3.63 -4.35
N LEU A 106 -15.95 2.80 -3.41
CA LEU A 106 -17.29 2.22 -3.44
C LEU A 106 -18.37 3.28 -3.23
N ASN A 107 -18.14 4.23 -2.32
CA ASN A 107 -19.08 5.32 -2.09
C ASN A 107 -19.01 6.36 -3.24
N ALA A 108 -17.82 6.58 -3.81
CA ALA A 108 -17.67 7.44 -4.98
C ALA A 108 -18.50 6.96 -6.17
N LEU A 109 -18.51 5.66 -6.45
CA LEU A 109 -19.33 5.05 -7.50
C LEU A 109 -20.83 5.20 -7.23
N LYS A 110 -21.26 4.96 -5.99
CA LYS A 110 -22.66 5.17 -5.59
C LYS A 110 -23.06 6.65 -5.75
N LYS A 111 -22.22 7.58 -5.34
CA LYS A 111 -22.46 9.03 -5.54
C LYS A 111 -22.47 9.42 -7.01
N ALA A 112 -21.65 8.77 -7.84
CA ALA A 112 -21.67 8.97 -9.29
C ALA A 112 -22.97 8.44 -9.94
N GLY A 113 -23.76 7.65 -9.22
CA GLY A 113 -25.08 7.17 -9.64
C GLY A 113 -25.10 5.73 -10.09
N PHE A 114 -24.09 4.91 -9.83
CA PHE A 114 -24.11 3.47 -10.08
C PHE A 114 -24.83 2.73 -8.95
N ASP A 115 -25.80 1.90 -9.31
CA ASP A 115 -26.59 1.10 -8.36
C ASP A 115 -26.11 -0.35 -8.25
N ASN A 116 -25.32 -0.84 -9.23
CA ASN A 116 -24.84 -2.21 -9.30
C ASN A 116 -23.31 -2.27 -9.17
N VAL A 117 -22.80 -1.86 -8.01
CA VAL A 117 -21.36 -1.93 -7.69
C VAL A 117 -21.07 -3.24 -6.99
N LYS A 118 -20.15 -4.04 -7.54
CA LYS A 118 -19.67 -5.33 -7.01
C LYS A 118 -18.28 -5.20 -6.45
N HIS A 119 -18.13 -5.63 -5.23
CA HIS A 119 -16.85 -5.80 -4.55
C HIS A 119 -16.84 -7.17 -3.88
N ASP A 120 -15.79 -7.95 -4.14
CA ASP A 120 -15.56 -9.26 -3.57
C ASP A 120 -14.24 -9.22 -2.78
N GLU A 121 -14.34 -9.19 -1.46
CA GLU A 121 -13.19 -9.10 -0.54
C GLU A 121 -12.18 -10.25 -0.73
N SER A 122 -12.63 -11.40 -1.27
CA SER A 122 -11.73 -12.53 -1.54
C SER A 122 -10.75 -12.25 -2.68
N LYS A 123 -11.06 -11.28 -3.54
CA LYS A 123 -10.24 -10.84 -4.67
C LYS A 123 -9.33 -9.65 -4.33
N ASP A 124 -9.47 -9.09 -3.14
CA ASP A 124 -8.60 -8.01 -2.70
C ASP A 124 -7.16 -8.49 -2.54
N GLU A 125 -6.22 -7.66 -2.94
CA GLU A 125 -4.80 -7.99 -3.00
C GLU A 125 -3.96 -7.08 -2.10
N TYR A 126 -2.81 -7.60 -1.65
CA TYR A 126 -1.82 -6.78 -0.95
C TYR A 126 -1.03 -5.93 -1.93
N SER A 127 -0.78 -4.68 -1.55
CA SER A 127 0.02 -3.74 -2.33
C SER A 127 0.95 -2.95 -1.42
N MET A 128 2.20 -2.74 -1.85
CA MET A 128 3.14 -1.87 -1.15
C MET A 128 2.82 -0.39 -1.37
N ASP A 129 2.35 -0.07 -2.58
CA ASP A 129 2.24 1.31 -3.06
C ASP A 129 0.83 1.88 -2.90
N THR A 130 -0.16 1.00 -2.76
CA THR A 130 -1.57 1.40 -2.65
C THR A 130 -2.07 1.17 -1.23
N PRO A 131 -2.50 2.21 -0.51
CA PRO A 131 -3.04 2.08 0.83
C PRO A 131 -4.26 1.16 0.91
N GLN A 132 -4.52 0.60 2.07
CA GLN A 132 -5.70 -0.23 2.30
C GLN A 132 -7.00 0.53 1.99
N GLY A 133 -7.91 -0.14 1.30
CA GLY A 133 -9.23 0.38 0.95
C GLY A 133 -9.28 1.21 -0.33
N VAL A 134 -8.14 1.52 -0.92
CA VAL A 134 -8.05 2.18 -2.25
C VAL A 134 -8.23 1.14 -3.35
N ALA A 135 -8.89 1.50 -4.45
CA ALA A 135 -9.08 0.59 -5.57
C ALA A 135 -7.75 0.30 -6.29
N LEU A 136 -7.46 -0.99 -6.48
CA LEU A 136 -6.37 -1.47 -7.33
C LEU A 136 -6.81 -1.55 -8.77
N THR A 137 -7.99 -2.10 -8.99
CA THR A 137 -8.57 -2.22 -10.32
C THR A 137 -10.06 -1.89 -10.28
N ILE A 138 -10.56 -1.44 -11.40
CA ILE A 138 -11.98 -1.18 -11.62
C ILE A 138 -12.35 -1.53 -13.06
N PHE A 139 -13.52 -2.09 -13.22
CA PHE A 139 -14.08 -2.33 -14.55
C PHE A 139 -15.57 -1.92 -14.55
N PRO A 140 -16.01 -1.14 -15.55
CA PRO A 140 -15.25 -0.52 -16.67
C PRO A 140 -14.21 0.51 -16.19
N ASP A 141 -13.34 0.95 -17.13
CA ASP A 141 -12.24 1.87 -16.84
C ASP A 141 -12.68 3.24 -16.29
N PRO A 142 -11.84 3.93 -15.49
CA PRO A 142 -12.11 5.27 -15.01
C PRO A 142 -12.44 6.25 -16.15
N GLY A 143 -13.49 7.07 -15.96
CA GLY A 143 -14.00 8.00 -16.95
C GLY A 143 -14.99 7.42 -17.95
N THR A 144 -15.24 6.11 -17.91
CA THR A 144 -16.27 5.47 -18.74
C THR A 144 -17.66 5.89 -18.27
N THR A 145 -18.55 6.19 -19.25
CA THR A 145 -19.97 6.42 -19.01
C THR A 145 -20.74 5.14 -19.38
N ALA A 146 -21.51 4.64 -18.43
CA ALA A 146 -22.30 3.43 -18.56
C ALA A 146 -23.71 3.64 -18.00
N LYS A 147 -24.61 2.70 -18.16
CA LYS A 147 -25.92 2.74 -17.51
C LYS A 147 -25.74 2.61 -16.00
N HIS A 148 -26.58 3.27 -15.24
CA HIS A 148 -26.49 3.25 -13.77
C HIS A 148 -26.64 1.83 -13.16
N ASN A 149 -27.29 0.94 -13.86
CA ASN A 149 -27.54 -0.46 -13.47
C ASN A 149 -26.54 -1.46 -14.10
N ASP A 150 -25.65 -1.01 -14.97
CA ASP A 150 -24.54 -1.84 -15.47
C ASP A 150 -23.63 -2.24 -14.30
N GLU A 151 -23.06 -3.42 -14.37
CA GLU A 151 -22.16 -3.92 -13.34
C GLU A 151 -20.83 -3.18 -13.37
N VAL A 152 -20.43 -2.65 -12.20
CA VAL A 152 -19.10 -2.10 -11.97
C VAL A 152 -18.41 -2.96 -10.93
N THR A 153 -17.29 -3.57 -11.30
CA THR A 153 -16.48 -4.41 -10.41
C THR A 153 -15.28 -3.65 -9.90
N VAL A 154 -14.97 -3.80 -8.60
CA VAL A 154 -13.84 -3.13 -7.93
C VAL A 154 -13.05 -4.15 -7.13
N THR A 155 -11.72 -4.12 -7.26
CA THR A 155 -10.79 -4.83 -6.38
C THR A 155 -10.05 -3.80 -5.53
N LEU A 156 -10.02 -4.01 -4.21
CA LEU A 156 -9.38 -3.08 -3.27
C LEU A 156 -8.02 -3.58 -2.83
N SER A 157 -7.18 -2.64 -2.43
CA SER A 157 -5.92 -2.93 -1.76
C SER A 157 -6.16 -3.32 -0.31
N LYS A 158 -5.49 -4.38 0.15
CA LYS A 158 -5.33 -4.74 1.57
C LYS A 158 -4.20 -3.95 2.25
N GLY A 159 -3.52 -3.06 1.49
CA GLY A 159 -2.30 -2.40 1.94
C GLY A 159 -1.10 -3.35 1.95
N PRO A 160 0.01 -2.96 2.60
CA PRO A 160 1.19 -3.82 2.72
C PRO A 160 0.90 -5.11 3.47
N MET A 161 1.41 -6.23 2.94
CA MET A 161 1.20 -7.56 3.54
C MET A 161 1.88 -7.64 4.92
N PRO A 162 1.19 -8.10 5.98
CA PRO A 162 1.80 -8.40 7.25
C PRO A 162 2.78 -9.56 7.12
N VAL A 163 3.97 -9.44 7.74
CA VAL A 163 5.03 -10.43 7.74
C VAL A 163 5.61 -10.58 9.14
N THR A 164 6.26 -11.69 9.41
CA THR A 164 6.88 -11.95 10.69
C THR A 164 8.40 -11.84 10.57
N MET A 165 9.03 -11.09 11.47
CA MET A 165 10.48 -10.90 11.51
C MET A 165 11.21 -12.23 11.67
N PRO A 166 12.12 -12.60 10.76
CA PRO A 166 12.91 -13.82 10.86
C PRO A 166 14.02 -13.65 11.89
N ASN A 167 14.55 -14.78 12.40
CA ASN A 167 15.76 -14.74 13.22
C ASN A 167 16.98 -14.50 12.32
N ILE A 168 17.60 -13.32 12.42
CA ILE A 168 18.79 -12.93 11.65
C ILE A 168 20.05 -12.78 12.50
N VAL A 169 19.95 -12.78 13.83
CA VAL A 169 21.12 -12.63 14.71
C VAL A 169 22.04 -13.86 14.54
N GLY A 170 23.33 -13.59 14.38
CA GLY A 170 24.37 -14.59 14.11
C GLY A 170 24.47 -15.07 12.67
N LYS A 171 23.56 -14.61 11.78
CA LYS A 171 23.67 -14.90 10.34
C LYS A 171 24.66 -13.96 9.66
N THR A 172 25.19 -14.40 8.50
CA THR A 172 25.98 -13.54 7.64
C THR A 172 25.16 -12.40 7.04
N GLN A 173 25.81 -11.37 6.58
CA GLN A 173 25.15 -10.22 5.91
C GLN A 173 24.31 -10.68 4.71
N ASP A 174 24.82 -11.60 3.90
CA ASP A 174 24.12 -12.09 2.70
C ASP A 174 22.85 -12.88 3.08
N GLU A 175 22.97 -13.77 4.09
CA GLU A 175 21.83 -14.55 4.59
C GLU A 175 20.75 -13.65 5.21
N MET A 176 21.16 -12.60 5.93
CA MET A 176 20.26 -11.60 6.48
C MET A 176 19.54 -10.83 5.37
N GLN A 177 20.29 -10.34 4.37
CA GLN A 177 19.71 -9.61 3.25
C GLN A 177 18.71 -10.47 2.45
N ALA A 178 19.05 -11.74 2.20
CA ALA A 178 18.14 -12.68 1.55
C ALA A 178 16.86 -12.88 2.36
N ALA A 179 16.98 -13.15 3.68
CA ALA A 179 15.85 -13.40 4.56
C ALA A 179 14.90 -12.19 4.69
N LEU A 180 15.44 -10.97 4.78
CA LEU A 180 14.64 -9.75 4.83
C LEU A 180 14.06 -9.40 3.45
N GLY A 181 14.83 -9.63 2.38
CA GLY A 181 14.41 -9.37 0.99
C GLY A 181 13.22 -10.22 0.55
N GLU A 182 13.18 -11.51 0.91
CA GLU A 182 12.02 -12.40 0.66
C GLU A 182 10.73 -11.86 1.28
N LEU A 183 10.85 -11.16 2.40
CA LEU A 183 9.73 -10.52 3.11
C LEU A 183 9.50 -9.07 2.69
N LYS A 184 10.21 -8.58 1.69
CA LYS A 184 10.19 -7.17 1.24
C LYS A 184 10.44 -6.17 2.37
N LEU A 185 11.28 -6.55 3.34
CA LEU A 185 11.79 -5.68 4.40
C LEU A 185 13.10 -5.03 3.95
N THR A 186 13.39 -3.83 4.46
CA THR A 186 14.62 -3.09 4.14
C THR A 186 15.57 -3.13 5.33
N ALA A 187 16.83 -3.51 5.13
CA ALA A 187 17.87 -3.45 6.16
C ALA A 187 18.62 -2.12 6.11
N ASN A 188 18.67 -1.41 7.24
CA ASN A 188 19.59 -0.30 7.46
C ASN A 188 20.79 -0.84 8.21
N VAL A 189 21.91 -1.03 7.52
CA VAL A 189 23.10 -1.68 8.08
C VAL A 189 24.04 -0.65 8.68
N THR A 190 24.48 -0.91 9.91
CA THR A 190 25.59 -0.25 10.57
C THR A 190 26.63 -1.29 10.99
N GLU A 191 27.87 -0.89 11.15
CA GLU A 191 28.94 -1.80 11.54
C GLU A 191 29.60 -1.34 12.83
N GLN A 192 29.90 -2.29 13.72
CA GLN A 192 30.70 -2.04 14.91
C GLN A 192 31.66 -3.18 15.21
N TYR A 193 32.72 -2.91 15.97
CA TYR A 193 33.57 -3.97 16.48
C TYR A 193 32.86 -4.79 17.54
N ASP A 194 33.10 -6.11 17.52
CA ASP A 194 32.59 -7.05 18.53
C ASP A 194 33.64 -8.14 18.80
N ASP A 195 33.92 -8.39 20.07
CA ASP A 195 34.97 -9.33 20.47
C ASP A 195 34.51 -10.81 20.42
N LYS A 196 33.17 -11.05 20.32
CA LYS A 196 32.54 -12.38 20.35
C LYS A 196 31.94 -12.81 19.03
N VAL A 197 31.40 -11.85 18.26
CA VAL A 197 30.74 -12.11 16.99
C VAL A 197 31.75 -11.96 15.85
N GLU A 198 31.83 -12.96 14.99
CA GLU A 198 32.76 -12.94 13.85
C GLU A 198 32.44 -11.81 12.87
N ALA A 199 33.49 -11.34 12.18
CA ALA A 199 33.34 -10.29 11.17
C ALA A 199 32.34 -10.73 10.08
N GLY A 200 31.41 -9.83 9.73
CA GLY A 200 30.37 -10.05 8.73
C GLY A 200 29.11 -10.72 9.26
N GLN A 201 29.04 -11.06 10.55
CA GLN A 201 27.83 -11.61 11.17
C GLN A 201 27.00 -10.53 11.88
N VAL A 202 25.70 -10.74 11.94
CA VAL A 202 24.75 -9.87 12.62
C VAL A 202 24.90 -9.96 14.13
N ILE A 203 25.21 -8.83 14.76
CA ILE A 203 25.24 -8.69 16.22
C ILE A 203 23.83 -8.54 16.79
N SER A 204 23.05 -7.63 16.20
CA SER A 204 21.71 -7.28 16.69
C SER A 204 20.84 -6.68 15.59
N ALA A 205 19.54 -6.69 15.84
CA ALA A 205 18.56 -6.01 15.02
C ALA A 205 17.62 -5.18 15.92
N SER A 206 17.03 -4.13 15.36
CA SER A 206 16.05 -3.27 16.06
C SER A 206 14.73 -3.97 16.35
N GLN A 207 14.45 -5.08 15.66
CA GLN A 207 13.26 -5.88 15.83
C GLN A 207 13.66 -7.30 16.24
N GLU A 208 12.94 -7.86 17.22
CA GLU A 208 13.16 -9.25 17.65
C GLU A 208 12.55 -10.25 16.67
N ALA A 209 13.09 -11.44 16.60
CA ALA A 209 12.50 -12.54 15.84
C ALA A 209 11.07 -12.81 16.31
N GLY A 210 10.14 -12.93 15.37
CA GLY A 210 8.71 -13.09 15.65
C GLY A 210 7.91 -11.79 15.74
N ALA A 211 8.55 -10.60 15.70
CA ALA A 211 7.85 -9.32 15.65
C ALA A 211 6.98 -9.19 14.40
N GLN A 212 5.81 -8.57 14.55
CA GLN A 212 4.90 -8.33 13.42
C GLN A 212 5.32 -7.05 12.70
N LEU A 213 5.62 -7.19 11.44
CA LEU A 213 6.01 -6.14 10.51
C LEU A 213 5.11 -6.21 9.28
N LYS A 214 5.35 -5.35 8.31
CA LYS A 214 4.67 -5.36 7.00
C LYS A 214 5.67 -5.04 5.89
N TRP A 215 5.34 -5.39 4.68
CA TRP A 215 6.12 -5.04 3.50
C TRP A 215 6.52 -3.57 3.51
N GLY A 216 7.76 -3.29 3.17
CA GLY A 216 8.32 -1.94 3.13
C GLY A 216 8.86 -1.43 4.46
N ASP A 217 8.62 -2.12 5.59
CA ASP A 217 9.19 -1.71 6.87
C ASP A 217 10.72 -1.86 6.86
N SER A 218 11.39 -0.98 7.62
CA SER A 218 12.84 -0.97 7.76
C SER A 218 13.26 -1.58 9.09
N VAL A 219 14.36 -2.33 9.07
CA VAL A 219 15.00 -2.95 10.23
C VAL A 219 16.42 -2.44 10.31
N ASP A 220 16.80 -1.82 11.43
CA ASP A 220 18.19 -1.44 11.69
C ASP A 220 18.96 -2.68 12.13
N VAL A 221 20.10 -2.94 11.51
CA VAL A 221 20.93 -4.13 11.74
C VAL A 221 22.36 -3.70 12.01
N VAL A 222 22.94 -4.28 13.06
CA VAL A 222 24.34 -4.07 13.41
C VAL A 222 25.13 -5.30 13.01
N ILE A 223 26.17 -5.11 12.18
CA ILE A 223 27.09 -6.16 11.70
C ILE A 223 28.44 -6.02 12.38
N SER A 224 29.00 -7.15 12.76
CA SER A 224 30.33 -7.22 13.37
C SER A 224 31.43 -6.92 12.36
N LYS A 225 32.37 -6.08 12.73
CA LYS A 225 33.70 -5.95 12.10
C LYS A 225 34.69 -7.00 12.62
N GLY A 226 34.25 -7.87 13.53
CA GLY A 226 35.13 -8.68 14.36
C GLY A 226 35.80 -7.86 15.45
N PRO A 227 36.77 -8.44 16.13
CA PRO A 227 37.50 -7.75 17.21
C PRO A 227 38.30 -6.54 16.71
N GLU A 228 38.30 -5.49 17.51
CA GLU A 228 39.16 -4.33 17.23
C GLU A 228 40.63 -4.72 17.35
N MET A 229 41.42 -4.43 16.29
CA MET A 229 42.82 -4.79 16.22
C MET A 229 43.67 -3.53 16.34
N ALA A 230 44.70 -3.58 17.18
CA ALA A 230 45.72 -2.56 17.21
C ALA A 230 47.06 -3.07 16.68
N THR A 231 47.86 -2.17 16.11
CA THR A 231 49.17 -2.51 15.62
C THR A 231 50.23 -2.07 16.62
N ILE A 232 50.94 -3.03 17.19
CA ILE A 232 52.12 -2.76 18.00
C ILE A 232 53.31 -2.39 17.09
N PRO A 233 53.94 -1.23 17.31
CA PRO A 233 55.08 -0.79 16.48
C PRO A 233 56.27 -1.73 16.63
N SER A 234 57.11 -1.84 15.59
CA SER A 234 58.40 -2.46 15.67
C SER A 234 59.41 -1.57 16.40
N GLY A 235 60.53 -2.16 16.84
CA GLY A 235 61.61 -1.40 17.45
C GLY A 235 61.36 -0.88 18.88
N LEU A 236 60.47 -1.58 19.63
CA LEU A 236 60.25 -1.33 21.05
C LEU A 236 61.34 -1.97 21.92
N VAL A 237 61.93 -3.06 21.46
CA VAL A 237 63.05 -3.74 22.13
C VAL A 237 64.26 -2.81 22.17
N GLY A 238 64.95 -2.74 23.31
CA GLY A 238 66.08 -1.86 23.57
C GLY A 238 65.70 -0.44 24.00
N LYS A 239 64.41 -0.07 23.97
CA LYS A 239 63.95 1.22 24.50
C LYS A 239 63.69 1.15 25.99
N GLN A 240 63.60 2.33 26.62
CA GLN A 240 63.31 2.46 28.05
C GLN A 240 61.86 2.01 28.35
N GLU A 241 61.68 1.27 29.47
CA GLU A 241 60.39 0.76 29.96
C GLU A 241 59.29 1.82 29.90
N SER A 242 59.52 3.01 30.46
CA SER A 242 58.54 4.08 30.55
C SER A 242 58.06 4.57 29.18
N ALA A 243 58.95 4.62 28.19
CA ALA A 243 58.59 5.05 26.85
C ALA A 243 57.72 3.98 26.12
N VAL A 244 58.06 2.69 26.31
CA VAL A 244 57.32 1.60 25.70
C VAL A 244 55.97 1.42 26.36
N THR A 245 55.88 1.48 27.68
CA THR A 245 54.64 1.44 28.45
C THR A 245 53.69 2.55 28.00
N LYS A 246 54.16 3.79 27.96
CA LYS A 246 53.34 4.91 27.47
C LYS A 246 52.82 4.71 26.04
N THR A 247 53.68 4.14 25.18
CA THR A 247 53.26 3.86 23.79
C THR A 247 52.14 2.81 23.72
N LEU A 248 52.28 1.71 24.47
CA LEU A 248 51.31 0.60 24.48
C LEU A 248 50.00 0.97 25.19
N GLU A 249 50.09 1.71 26.32
CA GLU A 249 48.93 2.25 27.02
C GLU A 249 48.18 3.27 26.13
N GLY A 250 48.91 4.08 25.37
CA GLY A 250 48.36 5.01 24.39
C GLY A 250 47.61 4.30 23.22
N LEU A 251 47.91 3.03 22.96
CA LEU A 251 47.19 2.19 22.02
C LEU A 251 45.99 1.45 22.67
N GLY A 252 45.81 1.61 24.00
CA GLY A 252 44.67 1.00 24.73
C GLY A 252 44.97 -0.36 25.36
N PHE A 253 46.25 -0.80 25.41
CA PHE A 253 46.62 -2.06 26.06
C PHE A 253 46.87 -1.86 27.55
N GLU A 254 46.64 -2.95 28.34
CA GLU A 254 47.14 -3.05 29.70
C GLU A 254 48.57 -3.56 29.65
N VAL A 255 49.48 -2.87 30.36
CA VAL A 255 50.91 -3.23 30.35
C VAL A 255 51.31 -3.79 31.68
N LYS A 256 51.93 -5.00 31.67
CA LYS A 256 52.59 -5.64 32.83
C LYS A 256 54.10 -5.74 32.55
N THR A 257 54.88 -5.62 33.60
CA THR A 257 56.33 -5.69 33.49
C THR A 257 56.91 -6.81 34.37
N ASP A 258 57.75 -7.64 33.75
CA ASP A 258 58.55 -8.66 34.41
C ASP A 258 60.01 -8.21 34.45
N LYS A 259 60.57 -8.01 35.65
CA LYS A 259 61.93 -7.54 35.82
C LYS A 259 62.88 -8.73 36.06
N VAL A 260 63.77 -8.93 35.09
CA VAL A 260 64.84 -9.90 35.16
C VAL A 260 66.10 -9.16 35.65
N LEU A 261 66.88 -9.79 36.57
CA LEU A 261 68.07 -9.20 37.21
C LEU A 261 67.75 -7.85 37.91
N GLY A 262 66.48 -7.67 38.39
CA GLY A 262 66.08 -6.45 39.06
C GLY A 262 65.81 -5.25 38.14
N GLY A 263 65.86 -5.43 36.81
CA GLY A 263 65.62 -4.34 35.82
C GLY A 263 66.69 -3.26 35.87
N LEU A 264 67.97 -3.61 36.04
CA LEU A 264 69.09 -2.72 36.31
C LEU A 264 69.30 -1.63 35.22
N PHE A 265 68.94 -1.97 33.97
CA PHE A 265 69.15 -1.04 32.82
C PHE A 265 67.82 -0.39 32.40
N GLY A 266 66.64 -0.89 32.89
CA GLY A 266 65.32 -0.38 32.57
C GLY A 266 64.97 -0.46 31.10
N THR A 267 65.59 -1.39 30.36
CA THR A 267 65.37 -1.55 28.92
C THR A 267 64.51 -2.76 28.61
N VAL A 268 63.59 -2.63 27.64
CA VAL A 268 62.71 -3.69 27.18
C VAL A 268 63.47 -4.75 26.39
N ARG A 269 63.42 -5.99 26.81
CA ARG A 269 64.00 -7.15 26.12
C ARG A 269 63.02 -7.88 25.22
N THR A 270 61.78 -8.09 25.71
CA THR A 270 60.73 -8.72 24.91
C THR A 270 59.40 -8.03 25.15
N VAL A 271 58.54 -8.11 24.13
CA VAL A 271 57.15 -7.64 24.17
C VAL A 271 56.27 -8.85 23.82
N LYS A 272 55.38 -9.27 24.74
CA LYS A 272 54.55 -10.45 24.53
C LYS A 272 53.13 -10.19 24.97
N SER A 273 52.16 -10.93 24.34
CA SER A 273 50.81 -11.08 24.85
C SER A 273 50.50 -12.58 24.96
N GLY A 274 50.44 -13.11 26.18
CA GLY A 274 50.47 -14.56 26.40
C GLY A 274 51.66 -15.21 25.69
N ASP A 275 51.40 -16.18 24.84
CA ASP A 275 52.45 -16.90 24.09
C ASP A 275 52.87 -16.17 22.79
N THR A 276 52.15 -15.11 22.40
CA THR A 276 52.44 -14.37 21.16
C THR A 276 53.62 -13.38 21.37
N ASP A 277 54.72 -13.58 20.62
CA ASP A 277 55.83 -12.67 20.59
C ASP A 277 55.57 -11.48 19.65
N LEU A 278 55.60 -10.28 20.22
CA LEU A 278 55.35 -9.00 19.56
C LEU A 278 56.60 -8.09 19.59
N SER A 279 57.77 -8.64 19.92
CA SER A 279 59.02 -7.90 20.00
C SER A 279 59.43 -7.21 18.69
N ASN A 280 58.99 -7.75 17.55
CA ASN A 280 59.17 -7.17 16.22
C ASN A 280 57.94 -6.38 15.71
N GLY A 281 57.01 -6.10 16.61
CA GLY A 281 55.73 -5.51 16.27
C GLY A 281 54.72 -6.55 15.78
N GLY A 282 53.51 -6.11 15.43
CA GLY A 282 52.42 -7.01 14.95
C GLY A 282 51.05 -6.48 15.25
N LYS A 283 50.04 -7.14 14.69
CA LYS A 283 48.64 -6.84 14.99
C LYS A 283 48.10 -7.80 16.05
N ILE A 284 47.40 -7.26 17.03
CA ILE A 284 46.77 -8.03 18.08
C ILE A 284 45.44 -7.38 18.46
N ARG A 285 44.52 -8.20 19.02
CA ARG A 285 43.23 -7.71 19.51
C ARG A 285 43.46 -6.67 20.62
N LEU A 286 42.68 -5.60 20.57
CA LEU A 286 42.74 -4.58 21.63
C LEU A 286 42.08 -5.08 22.93
N ARG A 287 41.14 -6.00 22.81
CA ARG A 287 40.43 -6.62 23.93
C ARG A 287 40.40 -8.15 23.79
N ASP A 288 40.33 -8.83 24.92
CA ASP A 288 40.10 -10.27 24.94
C ASP A 288 38.60 -10.62 24.64
N ALA A 289 38.27 -11.92 24.55
CA ALA A 289 36.92 -12.36 24.29
C ALA A 289 35.90 -12.00 25.39
N ASN A 290 36.33 -11.49 26.54
CA ASN A 290 35.50 -11.02 27.63
C ASN A 290 35.34 -9.51 27.65
N GLY A 291 35.96 -8.80 26.68
CA GLY A 291 35.94 -7.35 26.56
C GLY A 291 36.99 -6.62 27.46
N ASN A 292 37.86 -7.37 28.14
CA ASN A 292 38.91 -6.77 28.93
C ASN A 292 40.08 -6.31 28.03
N PRO A 293 40.83 -5.22 28.40
CA PRO A 293 42.00 -4.82 27.66
C PRO A 293 43.00 -5.97 27.53
N THR A 294 43.57 -6.16 26.34
CA THR A 294 44.63 -7.14 26.12
C THR A 294 45.88 -6.76 26.91
N VAL A 295 46.39 -7.71 27.66
CA VAL A 295 47.59 -7.52 28.48
C VAL A 295 48.83 -7.74 27.65
N ILE A 296 49.73 -6.76 27.64
CA ILE A 296 51.06 -6.85 27.06
C ILE A 296 52.09 -6.95 28.17
N THR A 297 52.87 -8.02 28.18
CA THR A 297 53.94 -8.22 29.14
C THR A 297 55.28 -7.80 28.57
N LEU A 298 55.96 -6.89 29.25
CA LEU A 298 57.29 -6.45 28.92
C LEU A 298 58.31 -7.17 29.83
N THR A 299 59.30 -7.82 29.24
CA THR A 299 60.46 -8.30 30.03
C THR A 299 61.51 -7.18 30.07
N ILE A 300 61.90 -6.75 31.26
CA ILE A 300 62.82 -5.65 31.51
C ILE A 300 64.13 -6.16 32.06
N VAL A 301 65.26 -5.65 31.57
CA VAL A 301 66.63 -6.00 32.00
C VAL A 301 67.37 -4.78 32.49
#